data_7dd74f325ff4a0ab962504ea27b3b7a6
#
_entry.id   7dd74f325ff4a0ab962504ea27b3b7a6
#
_cell.length_a   1.000
_cell.length_b   1.000
_cell.length_c   1.000
_cell.angle_alpha   90.00
_cell.angle_beta   90.00
_cell.angle_gamma   90.00
#
_symmetry.space_group_name_H-M   'P 1'
#
loop_
_entity.id
_entity.type
_entity.pdbx_description
1 polymer ?
#
loop_
_entity_poly.entity_id
_entity_poly.type
_entity_poly.pdbx_seq_one_letter_code
_entity_poly.pdbx_strand_id
1 'polypeptide(L)'
;MKTTFLRPLLETALLLGAALAAARWLTGLFGRRTTVFRLAAGRQLRLAFWPLLALGTGLSAVPAVGLGGGSAFEWGLAAAFGAVTLALGGPALLLHARYYARNAGTALVFEPAANRLEIYEHGQRQPFERRDLARLEYVTCRARHSFRAPYAYLRLYLHNGQQLLLTSLLTELGPLADFLRSVPGPRRAVAWPWISG
;
A
#
# COMPACT_ATOMS: atom_id res chain seq x y z
N MET A 1 -31.71 22.91 -16.51
CA MET A 1 -30.44 22.80 -15.77
C MET A 1 -29.38 22.28 -16.70
N LYS A 2 -28.36 23.07 -16.98
CA LYS A 2 -27.34 22.75 -18.00
C LYS A 2 -26.36 21.72 -17.44
N THR A 3 -26.27 20.55 -18.09
CA THR A 3 -25.37 19.42 -17.82
C THR A 3 -23.89 19.74 -18.09
N THR A 4 -23.49 21.01 -18.05
CA THR A 4 -22.18 21.53 -18.46
C THR A 4 -21.06 21.10 -17.48
N PHE A 5 -21.42 20.64 -16.28
CA PHE A 5 -20.46 20.30 -15.23
C PHE A 5 -20.01 18.82 -15.25
N LEU A 6 -20.89 17.92 -15.69
CA LEU A 6 -20.58 16.49 -15.74
C LEU A 6 -19.56 16.12 -16.83
N ARG A 7 -19.55 16.86 -17.93
CA ARG A 7 -18.66 16.59 -19.07
C ARG A 7 -17.18 16.75 -18.73
N PRO A 8 -16.71 17.88 -18.13
CA PRO A 8 -15.29 18.01 -17.78
C PRO A 8 -14.84 17.06 -16.68
N LEU A 9 -15.74 16.68 -15.76
CA LEU A 9 -15.44 15.65 -14.75
C LEU A 9 -15.27 14.25 -15.36
N LEU A 10 -16.10 13.90 -16.32
CA LEU A 10 -15.99 12.64 -17.06
C LEU A 10 -14.73 12.61 -17.94
N GLU A 11 -14.42 13.70 -18.61
CA GLU A 11 -13.23 13.83 -19.45
C GLU A 11 -11.94 13.73 -18.60
N THR A 12 -11.87 14.40 -17.45
CA THR A 12 -10.72 14.29 -16.52
C THR A 12 -10.61 12.92 -15.91
N ALA A 13 -11.70 12.26 -15.54
CA ALA A 13 -11.67 10.90 -15.02
C ALA A 13 -11.23 9.88 -16.08
N LEU A 14 -11.65 10.03 -17.32
CA LEU A 14 -11.23 9.19 -18.45
C LEU A 14 -9.75 9.40 -18.79
N LEU A 15 -9.26 10.63 -18.82
CA LEU A 15 -7.84 10.93 -19.05
C LEU A 15 -6.94 10.37 -17.96
N LEU A 16 -7.33 10.52 -16.70
CA LEU A 16 -6.65 9.91 -15.55
C LEU A 16 -6.66 8.38 -15.64
N GLY A 17 -7.79 7.78 -15.96
CA GLY A 17 -7.94 6.34 -16.15
C GLY A 17 -7.05 5.80 -17.28
N ALA A 18 -7.01 6.52 -18.42
CA ALA A 18 -6.17 6.15 -19.56
C ALA A 18 -4.67 6.30 -19.25
N ALA A 19 -4.26 7.38 -18.60
CA ALA A 19 -2.87 7.60 -18.19
C ALA A 19 -2.38 6.51 -17.23
N LEU A 20 -3.25 6.07 -16.33
CA LEU A 20 -2.94 5.01 -15.36
C LEU A 20 -2.93 3.62 -15.99
N ALA A 21 -3.82 3.35 -16.92
CA ALA A 21 -3.79 2.11 -17.69
C ALA A 21 -2.48 2.02 -18.51
N ALA A 22 -2.06 3.11 -19.13
CA ALA A 22 -0.80 3.20 -19.86
C ALA A 22 0.42 3.03 -18.93
N ALA A 23 0.44 3.68 -17.77
CA ALA A 23 1.50 3.51 -16.78
C ALA A 23 1.58 2.06 -16.26
N ARG A 24 0.44 1.42 -16.03
CA ARG A 24 0.36 0.02 -15.61
C ARG A 24 0.86 -0.94 -16.69
N TRP A 25 0.53 -0.68 -17.95
CA TRP A 25 0.99 -1.47 -19.08
C TRP A 25 2.52 -1.34 -19.26
N LEU A 26 3.05 -0.13 -19.21
CA LEU A 26 4.49 0.14 -19.28
C LEU A 26 5.26 -0.53 -18.12
N THR A 27 4.78 -0.44 -16.88
CA THR A 27 5.44 -1.09 -15.74
C THR A 27 5.37 -2.62 -15.80
N GLY A 28 4.35 -3.20 -16.45
CA GLY A 28 4.23 -4.63 -16.67
C GLY A 28 5.26 -5.20 -17.65
N LEU A 29 5.67 -4.41 -18.66
CA LEU A 29 6.67 -4.83 -19.67
C LEU A 29 8.10 -4.95 -19.10
N PHE A 30 8.40 -4.25 -18.01
CA PHE A 30 9.75 -4.24 -17.40
C PHE A 30 9.89 -5.14 -16.16
N GLY A 31 8.95 -6.05 -15.95
CA GLY A 31 8.95 -7.00 -14.83
C GLY A 31 10.07 -8.03 -14.90
N ARG A 32 11.34 -7.60 -14.69
CA ARG A 32 12.45 -8.52 -14.42
C ARG A 32 12.17 -9.23 -13.09
N ARG A 33 12.45 -10.53 -13.00
CA ARG A 33 12.50 -11.28 -11.73
C ARG A 33 13.63 -10.67 -10.88
N THR A 34 13.29 -9.65 -10.11
CA THR A 34 14.24 -8.98 -9.23
C THR A 34 14.40 -9.85 -7.99
N THR A 35 15.63 -10.23 -7.70
CA THR A 35 16.00 -10.89 -6.43
C THR A 35 16.19 -9.87 -5.31
N VAL A 36 16.33 -8.60 -5.66
CA VAL A 36 16.51 -7.48 -4.71
C VAL A 36 15.26 -6.60 -4.71
N PHE A 37 14.58 -6.56 -3.58
CA PHE A 37 13.37 -5.78 -3.38
C PHE A 37 13.68 -4.53 -2.55
N ARG A 38 13.36 -3.38 -3.10
CA ARG A 38 13.45 -2.06 -2.43
C ARG A 38 12.12 -1.34 -2.57
N LEU A 39 11.95 -0.27 -1.80
CA LEU A 39 10.81 0.62 -1.96
C LEU A 39 10.77 1.18 -3.40
N ALA A 40 9.93 0.61 -4.24
CA ALA A 40 9.76 1.05 -5.63
C ALA A 40 8.59 2.03 -5.74
N ALA A 41 8.81 3.19 -6.37
CA ALA A 41 7.79 4.22 -6.54
C ALA A 41 6.52 3.69 -7.22
N GLY A 42 6.66 2.83 -8.24
CA GLY A 42 5.51 2.24 -8.91
C GLY A 42 4.64 1.35 -8.00
N ARG A 43 5.27 0.64 -7.05
CA ARG A 43 4.54 -0.16 -6.07
C ARG A 43 3.82 0.71 -5.05
N GLN A 44 4.48 1.75 -4.56
CA GLN A 44 3.90 2.72 -3.64
C GLN A 44 2.69 3.41 -4.28
N LEU A 45 2.85 3.92 -5.51
CA LEU A 45 1.77 4.54 -6.25
C LEU A 45 0.59 3.56 -6.46
N ARG A 46 0.86 2.31 -6.83
CA ARG A 46 -0.19 1.29 -7.00
C ARG A 46 -0.98 1.05 -5.72
N LEU A 47 -0.32 1.02 -4.56
CA LEU A 47 -0.96 0.79 -3.27
C LEU A 47 -1.73 2.02 -2.75
N ALA A 48 -1.18 3.21 -2.94
CA ALA A 48 -1.80 4.46 -2.52
C ALA A 48 -2.82 5.02 -3.53
N PHE A 49 -2.87 4.47 -4.75
CA PHE A 49 -3.65 5.01 -5.85
C PHE A 49 -5.13 5.24 -5.51
N TRP A 50 -5.81 4.20 -5.06
CA TRP A 50 -7.24 4.30 -4.77
C TRP A 50 -7.57 5.25 -3.62
N PRO A 51 -6.84 5.23 -2.49
CA PRO A 51 -7.00 6.24 -1.44
C PRO A 51 -6.74 7.68 -1.93
N LEU A 52 -5.70 7.88 -2.74
CA LEU A 52 -5.38 9.20 -3.29
C LEU A 52 -6.45 9.68 -4.26
N LEU A 53 -6.93 8.81 -5.14
CA LEU A 53 -8.01 9.14 -6.06
C LEU A 53 -9.30 9.50 -5.30
N ALA A 54 -9.68 8.71 -4.31
CA ALA A 54 -10.86 8.98 -3.50
C ALA A 54 -10.77 10.33 -2.78
N LEU A 55 -9.61 10.63 -2.17
CA LEU A 55 -9.39 11.92 -1.52
C LEU A 55 -9.35 13.08 -2.52
N GLY A 56 -8.67 12.90 -3.65
CA GLY A 56 -8.62 13.91 -4.70
C GLY A 56 -9.99 14.27 -5.22
N THR A 57 -10.83 13.29 -5.52
CA THR A 57 -12.21 13.52 -5.98
C THR A 57 -13.10 14.12 -4.88
N GLY A 58 -12.99 13.65 -3.64
CA GLY A 58 -13.78 14.18 -2.53
C GLY A 58 -13.44 15.60 -2.17
N LEU A 59 -12.15 15.92 -2.10
CA LEU A 59 -11.68 17.26 -1.75
C LEU A 59 -11.89 18.26 -2.88
N SER A 60 -11.87 17.85 -4.14
CA SER A 60 -12.15 18.73 -5.28
C SER A 60 -13.61 19.17 -5.40
N ALA A 61 -14.54 18.45 -4.75
CA ALA A 61 -15.93 18.84 -4.72
C ALA A 61 -16.15 20.19 -4.01
N VAL A 62 -15.37 20.51 -2.99
CA VAL A 62 -15.49 21.74 -2.20
C VAL A 62 -15.19 23.00 -3.04
N PRO A 63 -14.01 23.15 -3.68
CA PRO A 63 -13.76 24.31 -4.53
C PRO A 63 -14.66 24.35 -5.77
N ALA A 64 -15.11 23.22 -6.29
CA ALA A 64 -16.02 23.16 -7.41
C ALA A 64 -17.37 23.82 -7.10
N VAL A 65 -17.93 23.59 -5.90
CA VAL A 65 -19.15 24.25 -5.43
C VAL A 65 -18.90 25.74 -5.16
N GLY A 66 -17.74 26.08 -4.59
CA GLY A 66 -17.39 27.48 -4.30
C GLY A 66 -17.27 28.34 -5.55
N LEU A 67 -16.61 27.84 -6.59
CA LEU A 67 -16.46 28.54 -7.88
C LEU A 67 -17.80 28.64 -8.67
N GLY A 68 -18.70 27.69 -8.46
CA GLY A 68 -20.01 27.66 -9.10
C GLY A 68 -21.09 28.51 -8.43
N GLY A 69 -20.82 29.18 -7.30
CA GLY A 69 -21.82 29.92 -6.52
C GLY A 69 -22.89 29.00 -5.91
N GLY A 70 -22.47 27.84 -5.41
CA GLY A 70 -23.36 26.78 -4.97
C GLY A 70 -24.32 27.15 -3.85
N SER A 71 -25.50 26.51 -3.89
CA SER A 71 -26.52 26.62 -2.86
C SER A 71 -26.08 25.95 -1.54
N ALA A 72 -26.76 26.24 -0.44
CA ALA A 72 -26.50 25.59 0.86
C ALA A 72 -26.62 24.06 0.78
N PHE A 73 -27.51 23.53 -0.06
CA PHE A 73 -27.65 22.11 -0.29
C PHE A 73 -26.41 21.51 -0.98
N GLU A 74 -25.87 22.17 -2.01
CA GLU A 74 -24.68 21.71 -2.73
C GLU A 74 -23.43 21.73 -1.83
N TRP A 75 -23.31 22.74 -0.96
CA TRP A 75 -22.27 22.79 0.08
C TRP A 75 -22.40 21.63 1.08
N GLY A 76 -23.62 21.34 1.53
CA GLY A 76 -23.88 20.20 2.41
C GLY A 76 -23.50 18.87 1.76
N LEU A 77 -23.85 18.70 0.48
CA LEU A 77 -23.50 17.49 -0.27
C LEU A 77 -21.99 17.35 -0.50
N ALA A 78 -21.29 18.45 -0.87
CA ALA A 78 -19.84 18.45 -1.05
C ALA A 78 -19.11 18.15 0.27
N ALA A 79 -19.56 18.72 1.37
CA ALA A 79 -19.00 18.46 2.69
C ALA A 79 -19.21 17.00 3.12
N ALA A 80 -20.41 16.45 2.93
CA ALA A 80 -20.69 15.04 3.23
C ALA A 80 -19.84 14.10 2.38
N PHE A 81 -19.72 14.36 1.08
CA PHE A 81 -18.88 13.58 0.18
C PHE A 81 -17.40 13.67 0.56
N GLY A 82 -16.90 14.87 0.85
CA GLY A 82 -15.54 15.08 1.35
C GLY A 82 -15.27 14.33 2.66
N ALA A 83 -16.21 14.36 3.60
CA ALA A 83 -16.09 13.64 4.88
C ALA A 83 -16.05 12.12 4.67
N VAL A 84 -16.88 11.56 3.80
CA VAL A 84 -16.88 10.13 3.48
C VAL A 84 -15.55 9.71 2.84
N THR A 85 -15.08 10.45 1.84
CA THR A 85 -13.83 10.13 1.17
C THR A 85 -12.62 10.27 2.10
N LEU A 86 -12.63 11.24 3.01
CA LEU A 86 -11.61 11.41 4.04
C LEU A 86 -11.65 10.25 5.05
N ALA A 87 -12.82 9.83 5.49
CA ALA A 87 -12.98 8.71 6.42
C ALA A 87 -12.50 7.36 5.81
N LEU A 88 -12.68 7.17 4.51
CA LEU A 88 -12.26 5.95 3.82
C LEU A 88 -10.80 5.99 3.37
N GLY A 89 -10.35 7.08 2.76
CA GLY A 89 -9.02 7.23 2.17
C GLY A 89 -7.95 7.66 3.18
N GLY A 90 -8.29 8.55 4.09
CA GLY A 90 -7.34 9.13 5.07
C GLY A 90 -6.62 8.06 5.91
N PRO A 91 -7.34 7.16 6.57
CA PRO A 91 -6.71 6.09 7.35
C PRO A 91 -5.85 5.12 6.51
N ALA A 92 -6.21 4.90 5.23
CA ALA A 92 -5.39 4.07 4.35
C ALA A 92 -4.07 4.76 3.98
N LEU A 93 -4.08 6.09 3.75
CA LEU A 93 -2.85 6.86 3.53
C LEU A 93 -1.99 6.97 4.78
N LEU A 94 -2.60 7.10 5.95
CA LEU A 94 -1.86 7.08 7.22
C LEU A 94 -1.16 5.73 7.43
N LEU A 95 -1.84 4.63 7.10
CA LEU A 95 -1.25 3.29 7.12
C LEU A 95 -0.09 3.20 6.11
N HIS A 96 -0.27 3.74 4.89
CA HIS A 96 0.79 3.80 3.87
C HIS A 96 2.03 4.55 4.37
N ALA A 97 1.83 5.73 4.96
CA ALA A 97 2.93 6.52 5.51
C ALA A 97 3.71 5.79 6.61
N ARG A 98 3.01 5.09 7.51
CA ARG A 98 3.65 4.25 8.54
C ARG A 98 4.47 3.10 7.95
N TYR A 99 3.92 2.40 6.96
CA TYR A 99 4.63 1.34 6.26
C TYR A 99 5.87 1.86 5.51
N TYR A 100 5.72 3.03 4.88
CA TYR A 100 6.84 3.70 4.22
C TYR A 100 7.94 4.06 5.22
N ALA A 101 7.60 4.75 6.29
CA ALA A 101 8.56 5.16 7.32
C ALA A 101 9.32 3.95 7.90
N ARG A 102 8.64 2.82 8.08
CA ARG A 102 9.27 1.61 8.63
C ARG A 102 10.23 0.92 7.68
N ASN A 103 9.95 0.97 6.38
CA ASN A 103 10.80 0.33 5.36
C ASN A 103 11.66 1.33 4.57
N ALA A 104 11.66 2.62 4.94
CA ALA A 104 12.60 3.59 4.39
C ALA A 104 14.04 3.14 4.69
N GLY A 105 14.84 2.92 3.64
CA GLY A 105 16.21 2.40 3.81
C GLY A 105 16.31 0.87 3.98
N THR A 106 15.22 0.12 3.91
CA THR A 106 15.24 -1.34 3.95
C THR A 106 15.26 -1.92 2.53
N ALA A 107 16.13 -2.90 2.30
CA ALA A 107 16.12 -3.72 1.09
C ALA A 107 16.11 -5.20 1.48
N LEU A 108 15.37 -6.01 0.72
CA LEU A 108 15.29 -7.45 0.89
C LEU A 108 15.91 -8.12 -0.33
N VAL A 109 16.84 -9.04 -0.12
CA VAL A 109 17.30 -10.01 -1.12
C VAL A 109 16.62 -11.34 -0.83
N PHE A 110 15.87 -11.84 -1.80
CA PHE A 110 15.12 -13.09 -1.66
C PHE A 110 15.30 -13.95 -2.90
N GLU A 111 16.06 -15.02 -2.73
CA GLU A 111 16.37 -16.01 -3.76
C GLU A 111 15.95 -17.40 -3.27
N PRO A 112 14.68 -17.80 -3.47
CA PRO A 112 14.18 -19.06 -2.92
C PRO A 112 14.90 -20.28 -3.48
N ALA A 113 15.36 -20.25 -4.74
CA ALA A 113 16.13 -21.33 -5.36
C ALA A 113 17.51 -21.53 -4.72
N ALA A 114 18.15 -20.45 -4.28
CA ALA A 114 19.45 -20.48 -3.61
C ALA A 114 19.32 -20.55 -2.07
N ASN A 115 18.10 -20.65 -1.53
CA ASN A 115 17.80 -20.56 -0.10
C ASN A 115 18.44 -19.34 0.59
N ARG A 116 18.55 -18.25 -0.17
CA ARG A 116 19.22 -17.02 0.26
C ARG A 116 18.19 -15.98 0.67
N LEU A 117 18.34 -15.49 1.89
CA LEU A 117 17.52 -14.45 2.47
C LEU A 117 18.43 -13.44 3.19
N GLU A 118 18.41 -12.19 2.77
CA GLU A 118 19.21 -11.12 3.36
C GLU A 118 18.37 -9.86 3.47
N ILE A 119 18.48 -9.18 4.59
CA ILE A 119 17.90 -7.86 4.78
C ILE A 119 19.03 -6.85 4.94
N TYR A 120 18.88 -5.74 4.23
CA TYR A 120 19.72 -4.56 4.39
C TYR A 120 18.89 -3.51 5.09
N GLU A 121 19.25 -3.13 6.28
CA GLU A 121 18.61 -2.06 7.04
C GLU A 121 19.62 -0.94 7.28
N HIS A 122 19.33 0.27 6.79
CA HIS A 122 20.23 1.43 6.84
C HIS A 122 21.66 1.14 6.34
N GLY A 123 21.80 0.32 5.30
CA GLY A 123 23.09 -0.07 4.72
C GLY A 123 23.81 -1.22 5.44
N GLN A 124 23.32 -1.67 6.57
CA GLN A 124 23.87 -2.84 7.27
C GLN A 124 23.26 -4.12 6.71
N ARG A 125 24.11 -5.05 6.32
CA ARG A 125 23.70 -6.37 5.83
C ARG A 125 23.43 -7.29 7.00
N GLN A 126 22.25 -7.87 7.03
CA GLN A 126 21.84 -8.90 8.00
C GLN A 126 21.47 -10.17 7.22
N PRO A 127 22.43 -11.07 6.98
CA PRO A 127 22.15 -12.37 6.41
C PRO A 127 21.50 -13.24 7.48
N PHE A 128 20.47 -13.99 7.10
CA PHE A 128 19.87 -14.99 7.97
C PHE A 128 19.33 -16.14 7.14
N GLU A 129 19.28 -17.29 7.76
CA GLU A 129 18.73 -18.51 7.18
C GLU A 129 17.38 -18.85 7.86
N ARG A 130 16.65 -19.76 7.25
CA ARG A 130 15.38 -20.23 7.82
C ARG A 130 15.54 -20.79 9.23
N ARG A 131 16.69 -21.44 9.52
CA ARG A 131 17.01 -22.01 10.85
C ARG A 131 17.25 -20.96 11.93
N ASP A 132 17.59 -19.72 11.55
CA ASP A 132 17.84 -18.64 12.50
C ASP A 132 16.54 -18.00 12.99
N LEU A 133 15.40 -18.37 12.36
CA LEU A 133 14.08 -17.84 12.69
C LEU A 133 13.43 -18.68 13.78
N ALA A 134 13.20 -18.05 14.93
CA ALA A 134 12.47 -18.66 16.04
C ALA A 134 10.96 -18.66 15.81
N ARG A 135 10.44 -17.56 15.22
CA ARG A 135 8.99 -17.37 15.04
C ARG A 135 8.72 -16.40 13.89
N LEU A 136 7.57 -16.60 13.26
CA LEU A 136 7.06 -15.74 12.19
C LEU A 136 5.64 -15.27 12.54
N GLU A 137 5.36 -13.99 12.37
CA GLU A 137 4.01 -13.46 12.45
C GLU A 137 3.63 -12.81 11.11
N TYR A 138 2.61 -13.36 10.44
CA TYR A 138 2.09 -12.82 9.20
C TYR A 138 0.73 -12.21 9.41
N VAL A 139 0.63 -10.89 9.22
CA VAL A 139 -0.59 -10.12 9.43
C VAL A 139 -1.08 -9.54 8.12
N THR A 140 -2.34 -9.84 7.81
CA THR A 140 -3.03 -9.37 6.60
C THR A 140 -4.29 -8.59 6.98
N CYS A 141 -4.82 -7.81 6.04
CA CYS A 141 -6.12 -7.17 6.21
C CYS A 141 -7.25 -8.17 5.97
N ARG A 142 -8.24 -8.21 6.88
CA ARG A 142 -9.44 -9.06 6.75
C ARG A 142 -10.35 -8.58 5.62
N ALA A 143 -10.47 -7.28 5.43
CA ALA A 143 -11.39 -6.67 4.47
C ALA A 143 -10.79 -6.68 3.06
N ARG A 144 -11.15 -7.66 2.22
CA ARG A 144 -10.59 -7.87 0.89
C ARG A 144 -10.86 -6.75 -0.13
N HIS A 145 -11.95 -5.99 0.06
CA HIS A 145 -12.40 -4.94 -0.88
C HIS A 145 -12.22 -3.52 -0.32
N SER A 146 -11.42 -3.34 0.72
CA SER A 146 -11.13 -2.02 1.28
C SER A 146 -9.81 -1.46 0.74
N PHE A 147 -9.63 -0.14 0.83
CA PHE A 147 -8.36 0.51 0.50
C PHE A 147 -7.17 -0.01 1.31
N ARG A 148 -7.44 -0.72 2.41
CA ARG A 148 -6.46 -1.36 3.31
C ARG A 148 -6.09 -2.78 2.89
N ALA A 149 -6.87 -3.39 1.99
CA ALA A 149 -6.70 -4.79 1.59
C ALA A 149 -5.26 -5.16 1.16
N PRO A 150 -4.54 -4.32 0.41
CA PRO A 150 -3.19 -4.66 -0.04
C PRO A 150 -2.10 -4.50 1.04
N TYR A 151 -2.45 -3.97 2.23
CA TYR A 151 -1.48 -3.79 3.31
C TYR A 151 -1.37 -5.03 4.17
N ALA A 152 -0.14 -5.53 4.26
CA ALA A 152 0.23 -6.67 5.07
C ALA A 152 1.64 -6.47 5.61
N TYR A 153 1.97 -7.11 6.71
CA TYR A 153 3.33 -7.16 7.20
C TYR A 153 3.72 -8.55 7.68
N LEU A 154 5.02 -8.81 7.64
CA LEU A 154 5.66 -10.01 8.13
C LEU A 154 6.67 -9.61 9.20
N ARG A 155 6.50 -10.09 10.42
CA ARG A 155 7.44 -9.91 11.51
C ARG A 155 8.18 -11.21 11.75
N LEU A 156 9.49 -11.15 11.60
CA LEU A 156 10.41 -12.27 11.79
C LEU A 156 11.12 -12.09 13.13
N TYR A 157 11.06 -13.09 13.96
CA TYR A 157 11.79 -13.15 15.24
C TYR A 157 12.93 -14.12 15.08
N LEU A 158 14.17 -13.63 15.27
CA LEU A 158 15.37 -14.45 15.22
C LEU A 158 15.69 -15.02 16.61
N HIS A 159 16.40 -16.14 16.63
CA HIS A 159 16.85 -16.75 17.89
C HIS A 159 17.78 -15.86 18.72
N ASN A 160 18.48 -14.90 18.08
CA ASN A 160 19.31 -13.91 18.77
C ASN A 160 18.51 -12.75 19.40
N GLY A 161 17.18 -12.80 19.37
CA GLY A 161 16.30 -11.76 19.92
C GLY A 161 16.00 -10.60 18.98
N GLN A 162 16.65 -10.52 17.83
CA GLN A 162 16.35 -9.49 16.83
C GLN A 162 14.98 -9.69 16.20
N GLN A 163 14.34 -8.57 15.84
CA GLN A 163 13.05 -8.56 15.13
C GLN A 163 13.22 -7.80 13.82
N LEU A 164 12.85 -8.46 12.74
CA LEU A 164 12.84 -7.87 11.41
C LEU A 164 11.40 -7.70 10.93
N LEU A 165 11.09 -6.52 10.40
CA LEU A 165 9.75 -6.20 9.93
C LEU A 165 9.77 -5.90 8.43
N LEU A 166 9.06 -6.70 7.67
CA LEU A 166 8.87 -6.54 6.23
C LEU A 166 7.42 -6.17 5.94
N THR A 167 7.20 -5.20 5.09
CA THR A 167 5.86 -4.79 4.71
C THR A 167 5.55 -5.05 3.24
N SER A 168 4.27 -5.05 2.91
CA SER A 168 3.79 -5.18 1.53
C SER A 168 4.26 -4.06 0.59
N LEU A 169 4.85 -2.98 1.12
CA LEU A 169 5.50 -1.93 0.30
C LEU A 169 6.80 -2.41 -0.35
N LEU A 170 7.56 -3.30 0.30
CA LEU A 170 8.80 -3.84 -0.26
C LEU A 170 8.51 -4.87 -1.35
N THR A 171 7.71 -5.88 -1.02
CA THR A 171 7.43 -7.00 -1.92
C THR A 171 6.06 -7.61 -1.65
N GLU A 172 5.62 -8.52 -2.52
CA GLU A 172 4.50 -9.40 -2.20
C GLU A 172 4.94 -10.39 -1.14
N LEU A 173 4.30 -10.30 0.03
CA LEU A 173 4.71 -11.11 1.18
C LEU A 173 4.21 -12.56 1.09
N GLY A 174 3.24 -12.86 0.20
CA GLY A 174 2.71 -14.21 0.02
C GLY A 174 3.80 -15.24 -0.30
N PRO A 175 4.58 -15.07 -1.39
CA PRO A 175 5.65 -16.00 -1.76
C PRO A 175 6.72 -16.16 -0.65
N LEU A 176 7.04 -15.08 0.06
CA LEU A 176 7.98 -15.13 1.19
C LEU A 176 7.38 -15.88 2.38
N ALA A 177 6.12 -15.63 2.71
CA ALA A 177 5.42 -16.34 3.79
C ALA A 177 5.26 -17.83 3.49
N ASP A 178 5.08 -18.20 2.22
CA ASP A 178 5.01 -19.61 1.80
C ASP A 178 6.38 -20.27 1.84
N PHE A 179 7.43 -19.58 1.43
CA PHE A 179 8.81 -20.06 1.58
C PHE A 179 9.17 -20.32 3.05
N LEU A 180 8.70 -19.47 3.96
CA LEU A 180 8.91 -19.58 5.41
C LEU A 180 7.82 -20.40 6.12
N ARG A 181 7.02 -21.20 5.41
CA ARG A 181 5.88 -21.92 5.97
C ARG A 181 6.24 -22.91 7.09
N SER A 182 7.47 -23.42 7.09
CA SER A 182 7.97 -24.33 8.12
C SER A 182 8.29 -23.63 9.45
N VAL A 183 8.46 -22.32 9.45
CA VAL A 183 8.73 -21.54 10.67
C VAL A 183 7.40 -21.38 11.44
N PRO A 184 7.37 -21.72 12.75
CA PRO A 184 6.14 -21.61 13.54
C PRO A 184 5.73 -20.15 13.72
N GLY A 185 4.42 -19.92 13.81
CA GLY A 185 3.90 -18.60 14.15
C GLY A 185 2.51 -18.31 13.62
N PRO A 186 1.87 -17.28 14.17
CA PRO A 186 0.49 -16.96 13.85
C PRO A 186 0.37 -16.29 12.47
N ARG A 187 -0.65 -16.70 11.74
CA ARG A 187 -1.15 -16.01 10.56
C ARG A 187 -2.49 -15.39 10.93
N ARG A 188 -2.55 -14.05 10.96
CA ARG A 188 -3.72 -13.33 11.44
C ARG A 188 -4.29 -12.43 10.35
N ALA A 189 -5.62 -12.44 10.22
CA ALA A 189 -6.35 -11.46 9.44
C ALA A 189 -7.01 -10.47 10.40
N VAL A 190 -6.57 -9.21 10.35
CA VAL A 190 -7.05 -8.14 11.24
C VAL A 190 -7.83 -7.08 10.47
N ALA A 191 -8.69 -6.34 11.16
CA ALA A 191 -9.41 -5.23 10.52
C ALA A 191 -8.46 -4.11 10.07
N TRP A 192 -7.42 -3.85 10.89
CA TRP A 192 -6.40 -2.85 10.65
C TRP A 192 -5.02 -3.45 10.88
N PRO A 193 -4.20 -3.64 9.84
CA PRO A 193 -2.85 -4.16 9.98
C PRO A 193 -1.87 -3.08 10.44
N TRP A 194 -2.14 -2.49 11.62
CA TRP A 194 -1.25 -1.51 12.22
C TRP A 194 0.04 -2.17 12.68
N ILE A 195 1.16 -1.54 12.37
CA ILE A 195 2.45 -1.90 12.93
C ILE A 195 2.51 -1.26 14.32
N SER A 196 2.37 -2.10 15.35
CA SER A 196 2.74 -1.70 16.71
C SER A 196 4.26 -1.76 16.80
N GLY A 197 4.85 -0.65 17.27
CA GLY A 197 6.29 -0.52 17.51
C GLY A 197 6.78 -1.50 18.55
#